data_c47c2459b64a11fc41fd5110e128e7ad
#
_entry.id   c47c2459b64a11fc41fd5110e128e7ad
#
_cell.length_a   1.000
_cell.length_b   1.000
_cell.length_c   1.000
_cell.angle_alpha   90.00
_cell.angle_beta   90.00
_cell.angle_gamma   90.00
#
_symmetry.space_group_name_H-M   'P 1'
#
loop_
_entity.id
_entity.type
_entity.pdbx_description
1 polymer ?
#
loop_
_entity_poly.entity_id
_entity_poly.type
_entity_poly.pdbx_seq_one_letter_code
_entity_poly.pdbx_strand_id
1 'polypeptide(L)'
;VGPTLINNLPAHVLLVHVVVVLVPLTALALVICAAWPAGARRLGLALPVLALVTLASVPLTSHAGEWLERHVDSDPLVRAHARLGDGLLPWALGLFVLAAALWWVVRRRATAEAEPRGAAVAVTAPLRATAIVLSLIVGAGAVVQTYRIGDSGAKAAWHDGYSATATSHDKG
;
A
#
# COMPACT_ATOMS: atom_id res chain seq x y z
N VAL A 1 -6.97 -6.55 19.36
CA VAL A 1 -5.74 -6.97 20.05
C VAL A 1 -4.88 -7.67 19.00
N GLY A 2 -3.94 -6.95 18.37
CA GLY A 2 -2.99 -7.49 17.40
C GLY A 2 -1.67 -7.87 18.08
N PRO A 3 -0.79 -8.61 17.41
CA PRO A 3 0.52 -8.95 17.94
C PRO A 3 1.33 -7.67 18.15
N THR A 4 1.72 -7.40 19.39
CA THR A 4 2.53 -6.23 19.75
C THR A 4 4.03 -6.54 19.70
N LEU A 5 4.40 -7.80 19.94
CA LEU A 5 5.76 -8.32 19.89
C LEU A 5 5.80 -9.61 19.07
N ILE A 6 6.81 -9.74 18.21
CA ILE A 6 7.14 -10.96 17.46
C ILE A 6 8.63 -11.24 17.69
N ASN A 7 8.94 -12.39 18.30
CA ASN A 7 10.32 -12.76 18.66
C ASN A 7 11.07 -11.67 19.45
N ASN A 8 10.42 -11.06 20.45
CA ASN A 8 10.92 -9.95 21.25
C ASN A 8 11.21 -8.65 20.48
N LEU A 9 10.76 -8.55 19.23
CA LEU A 9 10.85 -7.32 18.44
C LEU A 9 9.46 -6.67 18.33
N PRO A 10 9.37 -5.33 18.32
CA PRO A 10 8.12 -4.64 18.07
C PRO A 10 7.54 -5.07 16.73
N ALA A 11 6.29 -5.57 16.74
CA ALA A 11 5.62 -6.08 15.55
C ALA A 11 5.52 -5.01 14.43
N HIS A 12 5.43 -3.73 14.81
CA HIS A 12 5.42 -2.59 13.88
C HIS A 12 6.62 -2.61 12.92
N VAL A 13 7.82 -2.88 13.43
CA VAL A 13 9.05 -2.91 12.61
C VAL A 13 8.99 -3.98 11.52
N LEU A 14 8.37 -5.12 11.79
CA LEU A 14 8.18 -6.19 10.81
C LEU A 14 7.05 -5.87 9.84
N LEU A 15 5.92 -5.37 10.35
CA LEU A 15 4.73 -5.07 9.55
C LEU A 15 4.97 -3.90 8.57
N VAL A 16 5.78 -2.91 8.93
CA VAL A 16 6.11 -1.81 8.02
C VAL A 16 6.78 -2.28 6.74
N HIS A 17 7.61 -3.33 6.80
CA HIS A 17 8.24 -3.91 5.61
C HIS A 17 7.19 -4.55 4.67
N VAL A 18 6.15 -5.17 5.24
CA VAL A 18 5.04 -5.72 4.45
C VAL A 18 4.31 -4.60 3.71
N VAL A 19 3.98 -3.49 4.39
CA VAL A 19 3.29 -2.34 3.78
C VAL A 19 4.14 -1.70 2.67
N VAL A 20 5.44 -1.48 2.93
CA VAL A 20 6.37 -0.85 1.96
C VAL A 20 6.50 -1.67 0.68
N VAL A 21 6.33 -2.99 0.74
CA VAL A 21 6.35 -3.87 -0.45
C VAL A 21 4.97 -3.96 -1.08
N LEU A 22 3.92 -4.18 -0.29
CA LEU A 22 2.57 -4.44 -0.82
C LEU A 22 1.96 -3.22 -1.50
N VAL A 23 2.16 -2.02 -0.98
CA VAL A 23 1.56 -0.80 -1.56
C VAL A 23 2.07 -0.55 -2.99
N PRO A 24 3.40 -0.46 -3.25
CA PRO A 24 3.89 -0.27 -4.63
C PRO A 24 3.55 -1.44 -5.55
N LEU A 25 3.61 -2.68 -5.05
CA LEU A 25 3.25 -3.86 -5.82
C LEU A 25 1.79 -3.81 -6.27
N THR A 26 0.87 -3.47 -5.37
CA THR A 26 -0.56 -3.34 -5.67
C THR A 26 -0.81 -2.20 -6.65
N ALA A 27 -0.17 -1.04 -6.45
CA ALA A 27 -0.27 0.10 -7.34
C ALA A 27 0.19 -0.25 -8.77
N LEU A 28 1.35 -0.91 -8.89
CA LEU A 28 1.88 -1.36 -10.17
C LEU A 28 0.96 -2.38 -10.85
N ALA A 29 0.50 -3.39 -10.12
CA ALA A 29 -0.42 -4.41 -10.62
C ALA A 29 -1.74 -3.78 -11.12
N LEU A 30 -2.29 -2.82 -10.37
CA LEU A 30 -3.50 -2.10 -10.74
C LEU A 30 -3.32 -1.32 -12.05
N VAL A 31 -2.24 -0.54 -12.19
CA VAL A 31 -1.94 0.23 -13.40
C VAL A 31 -1.75 -0.69 -14.61
N ILE A 32 -1.00 -1.79 -14.45
CA ILE A 32 -0.80 -2.79 -15.51
C ILE A 32 -2.14 -3.39 -15.94
N CYS A 33 -3.00 -3.77 -15.00
CA CYS A 33 -4.31 -4.35 -15.31
C CYS A 33 -5.27 -3.34 -15.97
N ALA A 34 -5.23 -2.07 -15.58
CA ALA A 34 -6.01 -1.01 -16.22
C ALA A 34 -5.53 -0.78 -17.66
N ALA A 35 -4.21 -0.79 -17.90
CA ALA A 35 -3.62 -0.58 -19.22
C ALA A 35 -3.67 -1.82 -20.13
N TRP A 36 -3.67 -3.03 -19.56
CA TRP A 36 -3.58 -4.30 -20.31
C TRP A 36 -4.73 -5.26 -19.96
N PRO A 37 -5.83 -5.29 -20.75
CA PRO A 37 -7.00 -6.12 -20.48
C PRO A 37 -6.72 -7.62 -20.38
N ALA A 38 -5.74 -8.13 -21.14
CA ALA A 38 -5.37 -9.54 -21.05
C ALA A 38 -4.68 -9.85 -19.70
N GLY A 39 -3.88 -8.91 -19.16
CA GLY A 39 -3.32 -8.99 -17.82
C GLY A 39 -4.40 -9.00 -16.75
N ALA A 40 -5.39 -8.11 -16.86
CA ALA A 40 -6.54 -8.05 -15.95
C ALA A 40 -7.33 -9.37 -15.92
N ARG A 41 -7.52 -10.01 -17.08
CA ARG A 41 -8.17 -11.34 -17.14
C ARG A 41 -7.32 -12.44 -16.50
N ARG A 42 -5.98 -12.39 -16.68
CA ARG A 42 -5.06 -13.39 -16.12
C ARG A 42 -4.95 -13.29 -14.61
N LEU A 43 -4.81 -12.08 -14.06
CA LEU A 43 -4.80 -11.88 -12.61
C LEU A 43 -6.15 -12.19 -11.96
N GLY A 44 -7.26 -11.90 -12.66
CA GLY A 44 -8.59 -12.22 -12.18
C GLY A 44 -8.82 -11.75 -10.73
N LEU A 45 -9.20 -12.68 -9.85
CA LEU A 45 -9.45 -12.41 -8.43
C LEU A 45 -8.18 -12.07 -7.63
N ALA A 46 -6.99 -12.42 -8.13
CA ALA A 46 -5.75 -12.17 -7.40
C ALA A 46 -5.50 -10.67 -7.19
N LEU A 47 -5.91 -9.81 -8.14
CA LEU A 47 -5.75 -8.36 -8.02
C LEU A 47 -6.53 -7.77 -6.83
N PRO A 48 -7.86 -7.95 -6.70
CA PRO A 48 -8.59 -7.44 -5.54
C PRO A 48 -8.21 -8.12 -4.22
N VAL A 49 -7.78 -9.39 -4.24
CA VAL A 49 -7.25 -10.06 -3.04
C VAL A 49 -5.93 -9.42 -2.60
N LEU A 50 -5.00 -9.16 -3.51
CA LEU A 50 -3.76 -8.43 -3.21
C LEU A 50 -4.06 -7.05 -2.62
N ALA A 51 -4.99 -6.31 -3.23
CA ALA A 51 -5.38 -5.00 -2.74
C ALA A 51 -6.08 -5.05 -1.37
N LEU A 52 -6.87 -6.10 -1.10
CA LEU A 52 -7.48 -6.32 0.22
C LEU A 52 -6.42 -6.63 1.30
N VAL A 53 -5.45 -7.48 0.98
CA VAL A 53 -4.33 -7.78 1.90
C VAL A 53 -3.53 -6.51 2.18
N THR A 54 -3.26 -5.70 1.15
CA THR A 54 -2.62 -4.39 1.31
C THR A 54 -3.44 -3.47 2.21
N LEU A 55 -4.74 -3.35 1.97
CA LEU A 55 -5.64 -2.54 2.79
C LEU A 55 -5.66 -3.01 4.24
N ALA A 56 -5.74 -4.31 4.49
CA ALA A 56 -5.75 -4.87 5.84
C ALA A 56 -4.41 -4.70 6.57
N SER A 57 -3.29 -4.73 5.85
CA SER A 57 -1.96 -4.55 6.46
C SER A 57 -1.75 -3.14 7.03
N VAL A 58 -2.40 -2.10 6.45
CA VAL A 58 -2.26 -0.71 6.91
C VAL A 58 -2.76 -0.54 8.35
N PRO A 59 -4.03 -0.82 8.72
CA PRO A 59 -4.49 -0.64 10.09
C PRO A 59 -3.79 -1.57 11.09
N LEU A 60 -3.37 -2.77 10.66
CA LEU A 60 -2.57 -3.66 11.52
C LEU A 60 -1.22 -3.02 11.88
N THR A 61 -0.56 -2.40 10.91
CA THR A 61 0.73 -1.72 11.10
C THR A 61 0.57 -0.46 11.95
N SER A 62 -0.48 0.35 11.68
CA SER A 62 -0.77 1.55 12.48
C SER A 62 -1.06 1.20 13.94
N HIS A 63 -1.88 0.18 14.18
CA HIS A 63 -2.20 -0.25 15.53
C HIS A 63 -0.96 -0.76 16.31
N ALA A 64 -0.08 -1.52 15.63
CA ALA A 64 1.19 -1.92 16.22
C ALA A 64 2.12 -0.72 16.48
N GLY A 65 2.05 0.32 15.62
CA GLY A 65 2.78 1.57 15.78
C GLY A 65 2.31 2.39 16.98
N GLU A 66 1.00 2.53 17.19
CA GLU A 66 0.41 3.18 18.38
C GLU A 66 0.83 2.51 19.68
N TRP A 67 0.94 1.18 19.67
CA TRP A 67 1.47 0.46 20.83
C TRP A 67 2.93 0.82 21.08
N LEU A 68 3.76 0.84 20.02
CA LEU A 68 5.17 1.20 20.11
C LEU A 68 5.35 2.64 20.59
N GLU A 69 4.59 3.60 20.05
CA GLU A 69 4.63 5.02 20.46
C GLU A 69 4.42 5.20 21.98
N ARG A 70 3.58 4.37 22.60
CA ARG A 70 3.36 4.40 24.06
C ARG A 70 4.50 3.77 24.87
N HIS A 71 5.46 3.12 24.22
CA HIS A 71 6.57 2.39 24.88
C HIS A 71 7.95 2.98 24.53
N VAL A 72 7.98 4.11 23.83
CA VAL A 72 9.20 4.90 23.57
C VAL A 72 9.05 6.30 24.13
N ASP A 73 10.16 7.01 24.29
CA ASP A 73 10.14 8.39 24.75
C ASP A 73 9.35 9.29 23.81
N SER A 74 8.65 10.26 24.39
CA SER A 74 7.81 11.19 23.63
C SER A 74 8.67 12.13 22.77
N ASP A 75 8.68 11.90 21.46
CA ASP A 75 9.45 12.67 20.47
C ASP A 75 8.51 13.33 19.44
N PRO A 76 8.73 14.60 19.06
CA PRO A 76 8.00 15.26 17.97
C PRO A 76 8.10 14.53 16.63
N LEU A 77 9.24 13.88 16.32
CA LEU A 77 9.45 13.12 15.08
C LEU A 77 8.60 11.85 15.06
N VAL A 78 8.52 11.14 16.17
CA VAL A 78 7.65 9.94 16.33
C VAL A 78 6.19 10.32 16.09
N ARG A 79 5.73 11.40 16.72
CA ARG A 79 4.35 11.90 16.51
C ARG A 79 4.08 12.37 15.06
N ALA A 80 5.07 12.96 14.40
CA ALA A 80 4.95 13.35 13.00
C ALA A 80 4.85 12.12 12.08
N HIS A 81 5.64 11.08 12.36
CA HIS A 81 5.59 9.80 11.66
C HIS A 81 4.21 9.12 11.83
N ALA A 82 3.69 9.03 13.06
CA ALA A 82 2.38 8.44 13.33
C ALA A 82 1.26 9.13 12.53
N ARG A 83 1.21 10.48 12.55
CA ARG A 83 0.22 11.25 11.76
C ARG A 83 0.33 11.03 10.24
N LEU A 84 1.54 10.84 9.71
CA LEU A 84 1.73 10.50 8.30
C LEU A 84 1.22 9.09 8.00
N GLY A 85 1.41 8.15 8.93
CA GLY A 85 0.91 6.78 8.84
C GLY A 85 -0.59 6.70 8.66
N ASP A 86 -1.35 7.49 9.43
CA ASP A 86 -2.82 7.56 9.34
C ASP A 86 -3.30 8.00 7.95
N GLY A 87 -2.51 8.83 7.27
CA GLY A 87 -2.78 9.29 5.91
C GLY A 87 -2.67 8.22 4.83
N LEU A 88 -2.20 7.01 5.12
CA LEU A 88 -2.06 5.94 4.12
C LEU A 88 -3.37 5.19 3.86
N LEU A 89 -4.24 5.10 4.86
CA LEU A 89 -5.48 4.31 4.77
C LEU A 89 -6.39 4.73 3.60
N PRO A 90 -6.67 6.03 3.34
CA PRO A 90 -7.50 6.41 2.19
C PRO A 90 -6.89 6.02 0.85
N TRP A 91 -5.56 6.03 0.71
CA TRP A 91 -4.89 5.57 -0.51
C TRP A 91 -5.01 4.06 -0.69
N ALA A 92 -4.81 3.28 0.37
CA ALA A 92 -4.98 1.83 0.34
C ALA A 92 -6.43 1.43 0.03
N LEU A 93 -7.41 2.16 0.58
CA LEU A 93 -8.82 1.99 0.23
C LEU A 93 -9.08 2.31 -1.24
N GLY A 94 -8.51 3.39 -1.76
CA GLY A 94 -8.59 3.76 -3.18
C GLY A 94 -8.04 2.65 -4.11
N LEU A 95 -6.88 2.09 -3.77
CA LEU A 95 -6.31 0.95 -4.50
C LEU A 95 -7.26 -0.26 -4.50
N PHE A 96 -7.85 -0.59 -3.35
CA PHE A 96 -8.79 -1.71 -3.23
C PHE A 96 -10.07 -1.49 -4.05
N VAL A 97 -10.68 -0.31 -3.94
CA VAL A 97 -11.92 0.01 -4.66
C VAL A 97 -11.70 -0.05 -6.18
N LEU A 98 -10.59 0.52 -6.68
CA LEU A 98 -10.26 0.47 -8.11
C LEU A 98 -9.95 -0.96 -8.57
N ALA A 99 -9.24 -1.76 -7.78
CA ALA A 99 -8.94 -3.16 -8.08
C ALA A 99 -10.22 -4.00 -8.14
N ALA A 100 -11.13 -3.83 -7.19
CA ALA A 100 -12.41 -4.51 -7.14
C ALA A 100 -13.32 -4.10 -8.30
N ALA A 101 -13.39 -2.81 -8.63
CA ALA A 101 -14.17 -2.29 -9.75
C ALA A 101 -13.64 -2.83 -11.10
N LEU A 102 -12.33 -2.81 -11.30
CA LEU A 102 -11.70 -3.33 -12.52
C LEU A 102 -11.97 -4.83 -12.68
N TRP A 103 -11.77 -5.62 -11.62
CA TRP A 103 -12.08 -7.04 -11.60
C TRP A 103 -13.57 -7.31 -11.93
N TRP A 104 -14.48 -6.56 -11.31
CA TRP A 104 -15.91 -6.69 -11.54
C TRP A 104 -16.29 -6.44 -13.00
N VAL A 105 -15.76 -5.36 -13.60
CA VAL A 105 -16.00 -5.03 -15.01
C VAL A 105 -15.47 -6.12 -15.93
N VAL A 106 -14.26 -6.62 -15.70
CA VAL A 106 -13.64 -7.68 -16.49
C VAL A 106 -14.44 -8.98 -16.37
N ARG A 107 -14.88 -9.36 -15.17
CA ARG A 107 -15.67 -10.55 -14.92
C ARG A 107 -17.04 -10.50 -15.61
N ARG A 108 -17.75 -9.37 -15.48
CA ARG A 108 -19.07 -9.20 -16.12
C ARG A 108 -19.00 -9.31 -17.63
N ARG A 109 -17.91 -8.90 -18.24
CA ARG A 109 -17.68 -9.06 -19.67
C ARG A 109 -17.48 -10.50 -20.07
N ALA A 110 -16.62 -11.21 -19.35
CA ALA A 110 -16.37 -12.61 -19.63
C ALA A 110 -17.67 -13.44 -19.57
N THR A 111 -18.59 -13.09 -18.65
CA THR A 111 -19.92 -13.75 -18.59
C THR A 111 -20.84 -13.33 -19.72
N ALA A 112 -20.84 -12.05 -20.12
CA ALA A 112 -21.67 -11.56 -21.23
C ALA A 112 -21.22 -12.09 -22.60
N GLU A 113 -19.92 -12.30 -22.81
CA GLU A 113 -19.38 -12.92 -24.03
C GLU A 113 -19.72 -14.42 -24.13
N ALA A 114 -19.99 -15.08 -22.99
CA ALA A 114 -20.39 -16.49 -22.94
C ALA A 114 -21.89 -16.71 -23.22
N GLU A 115 -22.73 -15.68 -23.16
CA GLU A 115 -24.17 -15.77 -23.40
C GLU A 115 -24.52 -15.39 -24.84
N PRO A 116 -25.28 -16.24 -25.61
CA PRO A 116 -25.60 -16.01 -27.01
C PRO A 116 -26.43 -14.75 -27.34
N ARG A 117 -26.97 -14.07 -26.32
CA ARG A 117 -27.80 -12.86 -26.41
C ARG A 117 -27.38 -11.73 -25.49
N GLY A 118 -26.24 -11.86 -24.83
CA GLY A 118 -25.74 -10.83 -23.90
C GLY A 118 -25.27 -9.58 -24.66
N ALA A 119 -25.84 -8.42 -24.36
CA ALA A 119 -25.27 -7.15 -24.79
C ALA A 119 -23.93 -6.97 -24.07
N ALA A 120 -22.83 -7.28 -24.77
CA ALA A 120 -21.48 -7.02 -24.26
C ALA A 120 -21.35 -5.53 -23.95
N VAL A 121 -21.20 -5.18 -22.68
CA VAL A 121 -20.87 -3.80 -22.26
C VAL A 121 -19.48 -3.50 -22.80
N ALA A 122 -19.42 -2.86 -23.97
CA ALA A 122 -18.16 -2.40 -24.55
C ALA A 122 -17.53 -1.39 -23.57
N VAL A 123 -16.29 -1.64 -23.05
CA VAL A 123 -15.52 -0.57 -22.39
C VAL A 123 -15.16 0.39 -23.49
N THR A 124 -15.88 1.47 -23.51
CA THR A 124 -15.57 2.57 -24.40
C THR A 124 -14.16 3.06 -24.11
N ALA A 125 -13.44 3.53 -25.14
CA ALA A 125 -12.10 4.09 -24.96
C ALA A 125 -12.02 5.11 -23.81
N PRO A 126 -13.01 6.00 -23.59
CA PRO A 126 -12.99 6.94 -22.47
C PRO A 126 -13.04 6.24 -21.08
N LEU A 127 -13.82 5.19 -20.93
CA LEU A 127 -13.89 4.48 -19.63
C LEU A 127 -12.55 3.82 -19.28
N ARG A 128 -11.86 3.26 -20.28
CA ARG A 128 -10.53 2.71 -20.10
C ARG A 128 -9.50 3.79 -19.73
N ALA A 129 -9.53 4.92 -20.46
CA ALA A 129 -8.66 6.06 -20.16
C ALA A 129 -8.88 6.56 -18.73
N THR A 130 -10.13 6.70 -18.30
CA THR A 130 -10.48 7.07 -16.92
C THR A 130 -9.93 6.06 -15.90
N ALA A 131 -10.08 4.76 -16.13
CA ALA A 131 -9.54 3.73 -15.24
C ALA A 131 -8.00 3.82 -15.13
N ILE A 132 -7.30 4.04 -16.25
CA ILE A 132 -5.83 4.22 -16.25
C ILE A 132 -5.44 5.47 -15.45
N VAL A 133 -6.08 6.60 -15.73
CA VAL A 133 -5.77 7.87 -15.06
C VAL A 133 -6.01 7.78 -13.56
N LEU A 134 -7.15 7.24 -13.12
CA LEU A 134 -7.46 7.04 -11.70
C LEU A 134 -6.46 6.08 -11.04
N SER A 135 -6.10 4.99 -11.71
CA SER A 135 -5.11 4.04 -11.20
C SER A 135 -3.72 4.68 -11.05
N LEU A 136 -3.32 5.55 -11.98
CA LEU A 136 -2.07 6.30 -11.90
C LEU A 136 -2.10 7.32 -10.74
N ILE A 137 -3.19 8.08 -10.58
CA ILE A 137 -3.31 9.08 -9.52
C ILE A 137 -3.26 8.41 -8.15
N VAL A 138 -4.12 7.39 -7.94
CA VAL A 138 -4.20 6.70 -6.66
C VAL A 138 -2.92 5.89 -6.39
N GLY A 139 -2.37 5.22 -7.41
CA GLY A 139 -1.12 4.47 -7.29
C GLY A 139 0.07 5.37 -6.95
N ALA A 140 0.25 6.47 -7.67
CA ALA A 140 1.32 7.42 -7.40
C ALA A 140 1.15 8.06 -6.01
N GLY A 141 -0.06 8.46 -5.64
CA GLY A 141 -0.37 9.01 -4.32
C GLY A 141 -0.03 8.03 -3.19
N ALA A 142 -0.41 6.76 -3.33
CA ALA A 142 -0.09 5.71 -2.37
C ALA A 142 1.43 5.49 -2.22
N VAL A 143 2.17 5.44 -3.34
CA VAL A 143 3.63 5.27 -3.33
C VAL A 143 4.33 6.48 -2.70
N VAL A 144 3.94 7.70 -3.07
CA VAL A 144 4.49 8.94 -2.48
C VAL A 144 4.21 8.99 -0.98
N GLN A 145 2.99 8.65 -0.55
CA GLN A 145 2.66 8.62 0.88
C GLN A 145 3.51 7.58 1.62
N THR A 146 3.67 6.37 1.06
CA THR A 146 4.52 5.32 1.64
C THR A 146 5.99 5.79 1.76
N TYR A 147 6.52 6.46 0.74
CA TYR A 147 7.86 7.05 0.77
C TYR A 147 7.99 8.09 1.91
N ARG A 148 7.03 9.00 2.04
CA ARG A 148 7.04 10.04 3.10
C ARG A 148 6.99 9.44 4.50
N ILE A 149 6.21 8.37 4.67
CA ILE A 149 6.13 7.62 5.94
C ILE A 149 7.49 6.97 6.23
N GLY A 150 8.11 6.31 5.24
CA GLY A 150 9.43 5.69 5.39
C GLY A 150 10.52 6.70 5.74
N ASP A 151 10.58 7.84 5.04
CA ASP A 151 11.54 8.93 5.31
C ASP A 151 11.35 9.50 6.73
N SER A 152 10.10 9.76 7.14
CA SER A 152 9.81 10.26 8.49
C SER A 152 10.17 9.26 9.58
N GLY A 153 9.93 7.96 9.34
CA GLY A 153 10.30 6.90 10.28
C GLY A 153 11.81 6.74 10.42
N ALA A 154 12.54 6.82 9.31
CA ALA A 154 14.00 6.81 9.33
C ALA A 154 14.56 8.01 10.13
N LYS A 155 14.01 9.20 9.94
CA LYS A 155 14.38 10.39 10.71
C LYS A 155 14.10 10.21 12.19
N ALA A 156 12.95 9.69 12.57
CA ALA A 156 12.58 9.43 13.96
C ALA A 156 13.49 8.38 14.63
N ALA A 157 13.96 7.38 13.87
CA ALA A 157 14.79 6.31 14.40
C ALA A 157 16.28 6.70 14.54
N TRP A 158 16.76 7.63 13.70
CA TRP A 158 18.21 7.86 13.54
C TRP A 158 18.67 9.28 13.81
N HIS A 159 17.81 10.24 14.21
CA HIS A 159 18.21 11.64 14.38
C HIS A 159 19.35 11.86 15.39
N ASP A 160 19.42 11.04 16.44
CA ASP A 160 20.50 11.05 17.46
C ASP A 160 21.40 9.80 17.40
N GLY A 161 21.17 8.90 16.44
CA GLY A 161 21.80 7.57 16.41
C GLY A 161 23.09 7.47 15.61
N TYR A 162 23.48 8.50 14.85
CA TYR A 162 24.72 8.46 14.05
C TYR A 162 25.41 9.82 13.93
N SER A 163 26.73 9.80 13.74
CA SER A 163 27.54 10.97 13.38
C SER A 163 27.89 10.92 11.90
N ALA A 164 27.82 12.07 11.21
CA ALA A 164 28.26 12.21 9.82
C ALA A 164 29.78 12.01 9.67
N THR A 165 30.54 12.17 10.75
CA THR A 165 31.98 11.88 10.81
C THR A 165 32.20 10.54 11.48
N ALA A 166 33.02 9.67 10.87
CA ALA A 166 33.39 8.39 11.46
C ALA A 166 34.09 8.63 12.84
N THR A 167 33.57 7.98 13.89
CA THR A 167 34.27 7.93 15.17
C THR A 167 35.50 7.06 15.01
N SER A 168 36.70 7.63 15.16
CA SER A 168 37.93 6.84 15.27
C SER A 168 37.83 6.00 16.55
N HIS A 169 37.59 4.69 16.39
CA HIS A 169 37.86 3.75 17.47
C HIS A 169 39.38 3.72 17.65
N ASP A 170 39.86 4.48 18.61
CA ASP A 170 41.22 4.30 19.11
C ASP A 170 41.28 2.91 19.77
N LYS A 171 41.96 1.98 19.10
CA LYS A 171 42.26 0.66 19.65
C LYS A 171 43.38 0.84 20.65
N GLY A 172 43.05 1.15 21.91
CA GLY A 172 43.95 0.98 23.03
C GLY A 172 44.11 -0.49 23.36
#